data_a8505b583907386df01379bd12bfd549
#
_entry.id   a8505b583907386df01379bd12bfd549
#
_cell.length_a   1.000
_cell.length_b   1.000
_cell.length_c   1.000
_cell.angle_alpha   90.00
_cell.angle_beta   90.00
_cell.angle_gamma   90.00
#
_symmetry.space_group_name_H-M   'P 1'
#
loop_
_entity.id
_entity.type
_entity.pdbx_description
1 polymer ?
#
loop_
_entity_poly.entity_id
_entity_poly.type
_entity_poly.pdbx_seq_one_letter_code
_entity_poly.pdbx_strand_id
1 'polypeptide(L)'
;ISPKSFYQVNPVQTEILYQKAIEFAHLTGKESVIDAYCGIGTIGLIASGHAKEVVGVELNKDAVKDAILNAKENQIRNVRFFQGDAGEFMEAMAAEGNSMDVLFMDPPRAGSDEKFMASAVKMGPEKIVYISCNPETLARDLKFLTKKGYQVKKIQPVEMFAFTEHVETVVLLSR
;
A
#
# COMPACT_ATOMS: atom_id res chain seq x y z
N ILE A 1 19.10 -4.81 2.05
CA ILE A 1 18.18 -5.20 0.95
C ILE A 1 18.79 -6.42 0.26
N SER A 2 18.01 -7.50 0.17
CA SER A 2 18.42 -8.72 -0.53
C SER A 2 18.36 -8.52 -2.06
N PRO A 3 19.25 -9.15 -2.87
CA PRO A 3 19.14 -9.15 -4.32
C PRO A 3 17.83 -9.79 -4.86
N LYS A 4 17.09 -10.47 -3.99
CA LYS A 4 15.80 -11.11 -4.29
C LYS A 4 14.58 -10.23 -3.98
N SER A 5 14.80 -9.09 -3.32
CA SER A 5 13.73 -8.13 -2.99
C SER A 5 13.61 -7.10 -4.11
N PHE A 6 12.37 -6.77 -4.48
CA PHE A 6 12.12 -5.71 -5.44
C PHE A 6 12.56 -4.35 -4.84
N TYR A 7 13.21 -3.54 -5.65
CA TYR A 7 13.59 -2.17 -5.31
C TYR A 7 13.37 -1.26 -6.53
N GLN A 8 12.80 -0.10 -6.29
CA GLN A 8 12.54 0.89 -7.36
C GLN A 8 13.85 1.40 -7.97
N VAL A 9 13.92 1.42 -9.30
CA VAL A 9 15.16 1.72 -10.05
C VAL A 9 15.51 3.21 -10.09
N ASN A 10 14.56 4.12 -9.79
CA ASN A 10 14.75 5.55 -9.81
C ASN A 10 14.55 6.14 -8.41
N PRO A 11 15.61 6.30 -7.60
CA PRO A 11 15.47 6.72 -6.19
C PRO A 11 14.79 8.09 -6.03
N VAL A 12 15.06 9.04 -6.92
CA VAL A 12 14.49 10.40 -6.85
C VAL A 12 12.98 10.35 -7.07
N GLN A 13 12.53 9.65 -8.10
CA GLN A 13 11.11 9.53 -8.40
C GLN A 13 10.38 8.63 -7.39
N THR A 14 11.08 7.65 -6.83
CA THR A 14 10.55 6.81 -5.73
C THR A 14 10.25 7.64 -4.49
N GLU A 15 11.14 8.54 -4.13
CA GLU A 15 10.92 9.46 -3.01
C GLU A 15 9.67 10.32 -3.24
N ILE A 16 9.53 10.90 -4.45
CA ILE A 16 8.35 11.70 -4.83
C ILE A 16 7.08 10.85 -4.78
N LEU A 17 7.11 9.61 -5.30
CA LEU A 17 5.97 8.69 -5.30
C LEU A 17 5.49 8.41 -3.87
N TYR A 18 6.41 8.03 -3.00
CA TYR A 18 6.06 7.69 -1.61
C TYR A 18 5.68 8.92 -0.79
N GLN A 19 6.33 10.07 -1.00
CA GLN A 19 5.90 11.33 -0.38
C GLN A 19 4.47 11.69 -0.77
N LYS A 20 4.08 11.51 -2.03
CA LYS A 20 2.70 11.73 -2.48
C LYS A 20 1.71 10.75 -1.85
N ALA A 21 2.09 9.49 -1.71
CA ALA A 21 1.25 8.50 -1.04
C ALA A 21 1.00 8.88 0.43
N ILE A 22 2.04 9.25 1.16
CA ILE A 22 1.93 9.69 2.56
C ILE A 22 1.14 11.01 2.68
N GLU A 23 1.39 11.98 1.80
CA GLU A 23 0.61 13.23 1.74
C GLU A 23 -0.89 12.93 1.56
N PHE A 24 -1.24 12.01 0.66
CA PHE A 24 -2.64 11.66 0.40
C PHE A 24 -3.31 10.96 1.57
N ALA A 25 -2.57 10.16 2.33
CA ALA A 25 -3.09 9.49 3.51
C ALA A 25 -3.53 10.45 4.62
N HIS A 26 -2.90 11.62 4.72
CA HIS A 26 -3.18 12.62 5.78
C HIS A 26 -3.23 11.98 7.18
N LEU A 27 -2.16 11.29 7.55
CA LEU A 27 -2.03 10.63 8.85
C LEU A 27 -1.82 11.66 9.97
N THR A 28 -2.45 11.44 11.13
CA THR A 28 -2.43 12.35 12.29
C THR A 28 -1.78 11.76 13.54
N GLY A 29 -1.29 10.52 13.45
CA GLY A 29 -0.73 9.75 14.57
C GLY A 29 -1.74 8.88 15.31
N LYS A 30 -2.99 8.85 14.86
CA LYS A 30 -4.08 8.09 15.52
C LYS A 30 -4.54 6.88 14.72
N GLU A 31 -4.19 6.83 13.45
CA GLU A 31 -4.68 5.85 12.50
C GLU A 31 -3.99 4.49 12.67
N SER A 32 -4.78 3.43 12.55
CA SER A 32 -4.35 2.06 12.24
C SER A 32 -4.23 1.92 10.72
N VAL A 33 -3.07 1.47 10.26
CA VAL A 33 -2.71 1.44 8.84
C VAL A 33 -2.39 0.01 8.41
N ILE A 34 -2.87 -0.40 7.23
CA ILE A 34 -2.37 -1.60 6.56
C ILE A 34 -1.61 -1.17 5.30
N ASP A 35 -0.40 -1.70 5.13
CA ASP A 35 0.44 -1.61 3.93
C ASP A 35 0.42 -2.97 3.24
N ALA A 36 -0.48 -3.14 2.28
CA ALA A 36 -0.63 -4.37 1.53
C ALA A 36 0.31 -4.39 0.32
N TYR A 37 0.91 -5.55 0.05
CA TYR A 37 2.00 -5.72 -0.93
C TYR A 37 3.25 -4.91 -0.54
N CYS A 38 3.60 -4.91 0.75
CA CYS A 38 4.52 -3.93 1.33
C CYS A 38 5.99 -4.08 0.90
N GLY A 39 6.36 -5.16 0.20
CA GLY A 39 7.75 -5.40 -0.20
C GLY A 39 8.70 -5.38 0.98
N ILE A 40 9.75 -4.57 0.89
CA ILE A 40 10.73 -4.34 1.98
C ILE A 40 10.24 -3.35 3.05
N GLY A 41 8.96 -3.00 3.02
CA GLY A 41 8.28 -2.21 4.04
C GLY A 41 8.43 -0.69 3.90
N THR A 42 8.88 -0.17 2.76
CA THR A 42 9.25 1.25 2.62
C THR A 42 8.09 2.19 2.94
N ILE A 43 6.91 1.96 2.37
CA ILE A 43 5.73 2.82 2.60
C ILE A 43 5.29 2.74 4.05
N GLY A 44 5.15 1.52 4.59
CA GLY A 44 4.74 1.31 5.98
C GLY A 44 5.72 1.91 7.00
N LEU A 45 7.04 1.82 6.73
CA LEU A 45 8.05 2.43 7.59
C LEU A 45 7.98 3.96 7.60
N ILE A 46 7.77 4.59 6.43
CA ILE A 46 7.58 6.05 6.36
C ILE A 46 6.26 6.43 7.05
N ALA A 47 5.18 5.72 6.77
CA ALA A 47 3.88 5.96 7.38
C ALA A 47 3.89 5.85 8.91
N SER A 48 4.74 4.97 9.46
CA SER A 48 4.83 4.72 10.90
C SER A 48 5.18 5.96 11.72
N GLY A 49 5.93 6.90 11.14
CA GLY A 49 6.24 8.19 11.79
C GLY A 49 5.02 9.08 12.00
N HIS A 50 3.90 8.76 11.35
CA HIS A 50 2.68 9.57 11.35
C HIS A 50 1.42 8.74 11.68
N ALA A 51 1.56 7.47 12.03
CA ALA A 51 0.46 6.55 12.35
C ALA A 51 0.57 6.04 13.79
N LYS A 52 -0.55 5.60 14.35
CA LYS A 52 -0.57 4.90 15.64
C LYS A 52 0.15 3.55 15.52
N GLU A 53 -0.22 2.78 14.52
CA GLU A 53 0.38 1.48 14.21
C GLU A 53 0.26 1.16 12.73
N VAL A 54 1.17 0.34 12.23
CA VAL A 54 1.19 -0.12 10.84
C VAL A 54 1.33 -1.64 10.80
N VAL A 55 0.58 -2.28 9.92
CA VAL A 55 0.70 -3.70 9.59
C VAL A 55 1.07 -3.82 8.12
N GLY A 56 2.24 -4.40 7.83
CA GLY A 56 2.68 -4.70 6.46
C GLY A 56 2.45 -6.17 6.12
N VAL A 57 1.99 -6.45 4.90
CA VAL A 57 1.77 -7.81 4.39
C VAL A 57 2.48 -7.99 3.05
N GLU A 58 3.26 -9.06 2.95
CA GLU A 58 4.06 -9.35 1.76
C GLU A 58 4.19 -10.88 1.56
N LEU A 59 4.05 -11.31 0.33
CA LEU A 59 4.16 -12.73 -0.04
C LEU A 59 5.61 -13.23 0.00
N ASN A 60 6.55 -12.38 -0.41
CA ASN A 60 7.97 -12.74 -0.50
C ASN A 60 8.61 -12.75 0.90
N LYS A 61 8.97 -13.95 1.37
CA LYS A 61 9.60 -14.16 2.68
C LYS A 61 10.91 -13.37 2.87
N ASP A 62 11.70 -13.20 1.83
CA ASP A 62 12.97 -12.48 1.95
C ASP A 62 12.75 -10.97 2.04
N ALA A 63 11.73 -10.44 1.32
CA ALA A 63 11.31 -9.05 1.46
C ALA A 63 10.76 -8.75 2.87
N VAL A 64 9.98 -9.66 3.46
CA VAL A 64 9.51 -9.52 4.86
C VAL A 64 10.67 -9.49 5.85
N LYS A 65 11.71 -10.32 5.67
CA LYS A 65 12.91 -10.28 6.52
C LYS A 65 13.64 -8.94 6.40
N ASP A 66 13.78 -8.44 5.16
CA ASP A 66 14.37 -7.12 4.91
C ASP A 66 13.52 -6.01 5.56
N ALA A 67 12.19 -6.08 5.48
CA ALA A 67 11.28 -5.11 6.12
C ALA A 67 11.45 -5.09 7.65
N ILE A 68 11.52 -6.26 8.28
CA ILE A 68 11.75 -6.38 9.73
C ILE A 68 13.13 -5.83 10.12
N LEU A 69 14.16 -6.12 9.32
CA LEU A 69 15.50 -5.59 9.55
C LEU A 69 15.54 -4.06 9.41
N ASN A 70 14.92 -3.54 8.35
CA ASN A 70 14.79 -2.10 8.12
C ASN A 70 14.07 -1.40 9.30
N ALA A 71 12.99 -1.97 9.81
CA ALA A 71 12.29 -1.44 10.99
C ALA A 71 13.25 -1.39 12.22
N LYS A 72 13.98 -2.47 12.46
CA LYS A 72 14.94 -2.57 13.57
C LYS A 72 16.07 -1.55 13.45
N GLU A 73 16.70 -1.44 12.27
CA GLU A 73 17.81 -0.50 12.04
C GLU A 73 17.39 0.95 12.18
N ASN A 74 16.16 1.27 11.80
CA ASN A 74 15.57 2.61 11.96
C ASN A 74 14.87 2.82 13.32
N GLN A 75 14.96 1.87 14.26
CA GLN A 75 14.37 1.94 15.60
C GLN A 75 12.85 2.15 15.61
N ILE A 76 12.16 1.72 14.56
CA ILE A 76 10.71 1.80 14.41
C ILE A 76 10.06 0.62 15.16
N ARG A 77 9.12 0.91 16.06
CA ARG A 77 8.51 -0.07 16.98
C ARG A 77 7.02 -0.29 16.78
N ASN A 78 6.35 0.59 16.07
CA ASN A 78 4.91 0.56 15.82
C ASN A 78 4.54 -0.05 14.46
N VAL A 79 5.45 -0.85 13.88
CA VAL A 79 5.22 -1.60 12.64
C VAL A 79 5.37 -3.08 12.88
N ARG A 80 4.49 -3.88 12.30
CA ARG A 80 4.58 -5.35 12.27
C ARG A 80 4.46 -5.81 10.83
N PHE A 81 5.29 -6.79 10.43
CA PHE A 81 5.28 -7.38 9.10
C PHE A 81 4.88 -8.84 9.14
N PHE A 82 4.00 -9.24 8.23
CA PHE A 82 3.49 -10.61 8.08
C PHE A 82 3.82 -11.14 6.69
N GLN A 83 4.31 -12.39 6.65
CA GLN A 83 4.48 -13.09 5.40
C GLN A 83 3.19 -13.80 5.05
N GLY A 84 2.62 -13.51 3.89
CA GLY A 84 1.41 -14.16 3.39
C GLY A 84 0.86 -13.51 2.14
N ASP A 85 -0.11 -14.17 1.54
CA ASP A 85 -0.90 -13.59 0.47
C ASP A 85 -1.78 -12.45 1.02
N ALA A 86 -1.76 -11.30 0.35
CA ALA A 86 -2.48 -10.12 0.82
C ALA A 86 -4.01 -10.34 0.81
N GLY A 87 -4.53 -11.09 -0.17
CA GLY A 87 -5.96 -11.41 -0.26
C GLY A 87 -6.42 -12.30 0.89
N GLU A 88 -5.64 -13.37 1.20
CA GLU A 88 -5.93 -14.27 2.32
C GLU A 88 -5.83 -13.56 3.66
N PHE A 89 -4.81 -12.73 3.84
CA PHE A 89 -4.63 -11.93 5.04
C PHE A 89 -5.82 -10.98 5.27
N MET A 90 -6.20 -10.23 4.24
CA MET A 90 -7.31 -9.29 4.33
C MET A 90 -8.64 -10.00 4.57
N GLU A 91 -8.85 -11.19 3.99
CA GLU A 91 -10.05 -12.00 4.24
C GLU A 91 -10.12 -12.44 5.69
N ALA A 92 -9.03 -12.97 6.25
CA ALA A 92 -8.96 -13.39 7.65
C ALA A 92 -9.24 -12.22 8.60
N MET A 93 -8.58 -11.07 8.38
CA MET A 93 -8.81 -9.87 9.18
C MET A 93 -10.28 -9.41 9.13
N ALA A 94 -10.87 -9.41 7.92
CA ALA A 94 -12.27 -9.03 7.74
C ALA A 94 -13.26 -10.05 8.38
N ALA A 95 -12.91 -11.34 8.39
CA ALA A 95 -13.72 -12.38 9.02
C ALA A 95 -13.72 -12.26 10.56
N GLU A 96 -12.59 -11.87 11.13
CA GLU A 96 -12.43 -11.60 12.58
C GLU A 96 -13.08 -10.29 13.03
N GLY A 97 -13.61 -9.50 12.11
CA GLY A 97 -14.23 -8.21 12.43
C GLY A 97 -13.22 -7.09 12.71
N ASN A 98 -11.97 -7.26 12.28
CA ASN A 98 -10.97 -6.22 12.38
C ASN A 98 -11.32 -5.04 11.44
N SER A 99 -10.87 -3.84 11.81
CA SER A 99 -11.00 -2.62 11.02
C SER A 99 -9.64 -1.94 10.90
N MET A 100 -9.52 -1.04 9.92
CA MET A 100 -8.38 -0.16 9.75
C MET A 100 -8.88 1.22 9.31
N ASP A 101 -8.07 2.25 9.54
CA ASP A 101 -8.42 3.62 9.15
C ASP A 101 -7.90 3.94 7.74
N VAL A 102 -6.70 3.48 7.41
CA VAL A 102 -6.04 3.73 6.11
C VAL A 102 -5.45 2.44 5.55
N LEU A 103 -5.70 2.21 4.26
CA LEU A 103 -5.09 1.15 3.46
C LEU A 103 -4.15 1.76 2.42
N PHE A 104 -2.86 1.41 2.47
CA PHE A 104 -1.97 1.51 1.32
C PHE A 104 -1.99 0.20 0.55
N MET A 105 -2.02 0.27 -0.77
CA MET A 105 -1.91 -0.89 -1.64
C MET A 105 -1.08 -0.55 -2.88
N ASP A 106 -0.06 -1.37 -3.13
CA ASP A 106 0.85 -1.28 -4.28
C ASP A 106 0.92 -2.65 -4.96
N PRO A 107 -0.17 -3.11 -5.60
CA PRO A 107 -0.24 -4.43 -6.18
C PRO A 107 0.64 -4.57 -7.43
N PRO A 108 0.95 -5.81 -7.89
CA PRO A 108 1.67 -6.05 -9.11
C PRO A 108 0.90 -5.54 -10.34
N ARG A 109 1.55 -5.56 -11.53
CA ARG A 109 0.98 -5.06 -12.81
C ARG A 109 -0.41 -5.60 -13.16
N ALA A 110 -0.76 -6.78 -12.66
CA ALA A 110 -2.08 -7.38 -12.85
C ALA A 110 -3.20 -6.65 -12.07
N GLY A 111 -2.84 -5.70 -11.22
CA GLY A 111 -3.73 -5.05 -10.28
C GLY A 111 -4.08 -5.95 -9.09
N SER A 112 -5.07 -5.54 -8.31
CA SER A 112 -5.56 -6.32 -7.17
C SER A 112 -6.69 -7.26 -7.59
N ASP A 113 -6.87 -8.34 -6.83
CA ASP A 113 -7.99 -9.24 -7.06
C ASP A 113 -9.28 -8.78 -6.37
N GLU A 114 -10.43 -9.29 -6.83
CA GLU A 114 -11.72 -8.91 -6.28
C GLU A 114 -11.91 -9.36 -4.82
N LYS A 115 -11.30 -10.48 -4.43
CA LYS A 115 -11.37 -11.03 -3.06
C LYS A 115 -10.67 -10.10 -2.09
N PHE A 116 -9.46 -9.64 -2.42
CA PHE A 116 -8.74 -8.64 -1.65
C PHE A 116 -9.56 -7.34 -1.52
N MET A 117 -10.02 -6.79 -2.65
CA MET A 117 -10.77 -5.53 -2.65
C MET A 117 -12.10 -5.64 -1.89
N ALA A 118 -12.81 -6.78 -1.99
CA ALA A 118 -14.04 -7.02 -1.23
C ALA A 118 -13.79 -7.07 0.27
N SER A 119 -12.70 -7.69 0.70
CA SER A 119 -12.28 -7.76 2.10
C SER A 119 -11.86 -6.38 2.62
N ALA A 120 -11.11 -5.61 1.83
CA ALA A 120 -10.77 -4.22 2.13
C ALA A 120 -12.02 -3.35 2.33
N VAL A 121 -13.00 -3.47 1.44
CA VAL A 121 -14.30 -2.79 1.55
C VAL A 121 -15.04 -3.18 2.82
N LYS A 122 -15.02 -4.47 3.21
CA LYS A 122 -15.66 -4.99 4.43
C LYS A 122 -14.99 -4.44 5.69
N MET A 123 -13.66 -4.36 5.73
CA MET A 123 -12.91 -3.76 6.83
C MET A 123 -13.13 -2.25 6.94
N GLY A 124 -13.48 -1.60 5.85
CA GLY A 124 -14.04 -0.26 5.80
C GLY A 124 -13.07 0.88 6.08
N PRO A 125 -11.84 0.90 5.53
CA PRO A 125 -10.95 2.04 5.72
C PRO A 125 -11.61 3.34 5.26
N GLU A 126 -11.38 4.41 6.02
CA GLU A 126 -11.82 5.75 5.62
C GLU A 126 -11.12 6.19 4.34
N LYS A 127 -9.84 5.80 4.19
CA LYS A 127 -9.02 6.14 3.03
C LYS A 127 -8.32 4.93 2.45
N ILE A 128 -8.25 4.88 1.13
CA ILE A 128 -7.40 3.95 0.38
C ILE A 128 -6.43 4.78 -0.45
N VAL A 129 -5.15 4.54 -0.29
CA VAL A 129 -4.09 5.09 -1.13
C VAL A 129 -3.59 3.97 -2.03
N TYR A 130 -3.96 4.04 -3.31
CA TYR A 130 -3.61 3.05 -4.32
C TYR A 130 -2.42 3.55 -5.16
N ILE A 131 -1.33 2.82 -5.20
CA ILE A 131 -0.19 3.04 -6.09
C ILE A 131 -0.27 2.00 -7.19
N SER A 132 -0.09 2.42 -8.45
CA SER A 132 -0.21 1.51 -9.60
C SER A 132 0.78 1.85 -10.70
N CYS A 133 1.43 0.82 -11.22
CA CYS A 133 2.29 0.89 -12.41
C CYS A 133 1.54 0.59 -13.72
N ASN A 134 0.22 0.35 -13.68
CA ASN A 134 -0.58 0.01 -14.86
C ASN A 134 -1.93 0.72 -14.85
N PRO A 135 -2.15 1.72 -15.71
CA PRO A 135 -3.39 2.50 -15.72
C PRO A 135 -4.64 1.68 -16.10
N GLU A 136 -4.51 0.61 -16.89
CA GLU A 136 -5.66 -0.20 -17.28
C GLU A 136 -6.23 -1.02 -16.12
N THR A 137 -5.34 -1.69 -15.38
CA THR A 137 -5.75 -2.45 -14.19
C THR A 137 -6.18 -1.52 -13.06
N LEU A 138 -5.54 -0.36 -12.92
CA LEU A 138 -5.97 0.69 -12.00
C LEU A 138 -7.41 1.12 -12.29
N ALA A 139 -7.75 1.42 -13.55
CA ALA A 139 -9.11 1.83 -13.94
C ALA A 139 -10.16 0.74 -13.61
N ARG A 140 -9.82 -0.54 -13.82
CA ARG A 140 -10.66 -1.68 -13.45
C ARG A 140 -10.92 -1.71 -11.94
N ASP A 141 -9.87 -1.59 -11.14
CA ASP A 141 -9.93 -1.70 -9.68
C ASP A 141 -10.63 -0.48 -9.06
N LEU A 142 -10.38 0.71 -9.58
CA LEU A 142 -11.11 1.92 -9.18
C LEU A 142 -12.61 1.81 -9.47
N LYS A 143 -12.99 1.22 -10.62
CA LYS A 143 -14.40 0.94 -10.94
C LYS A 143 -15.05 0.00 -9.92
N PHE A 144 -14.32 -1.00 -9.43
CA PHE A 144 -14.82 -1.89 -8.37
C PHE A 144 -15.03 -1.11 -7.07
N LEU A 145 -14.01 -0.40 -6.58
CA LEU A 145 -14.05 0.34 -5.32
C LEU A 145 -15.11 1.45 -5.33
N THR A 146 -15.26 2.16 -6.45
CA THR A 146 -16.29 3.22 -6.55
C THR A 146 -17.71 2.66 -6.52
N LYS A 147 -17.97 1.49 -7.10
CA LYS A 147 -19.25 0.79 -6.96
C LYS A 147 -19.55 0.36 -5.52
N LYS A 148 -18.52 0.29 -4.66
CA LYS A 148 -18.63 -0.07 -3.24
C LYS A 148 -18.69 1.15 -2.31
N GLY A 149 -18.85 2.35 -2.85
CA GLY A 149 -19.07 3.58 -2.11
C GLY A 149 -17.85 4.45 -1.89
N TYR A 150 -16.68 4.07 -2.41
CA TYR A 150 -15.51 4.94 -2.41
C TYR A 150 -15.59 5.99 -3.53
N GLN A 151 -15.01 7.15 -3.28
CA GLN A 151 -14.89 8.24 -4.26
C GLN A 151 -13.41 8.53 -4.51
N VAL A 152 -13.03 8.62 -5.76
CA VAL A 152 -11.70 9.10 -6.15
C VAL A 152 -11.60 10.59 -5.83
N LYS A 153 -10.67 10.96 -4.97
CA LYS A 153 -10.47 12.34 -4.52
C LYS A 153 -9.29 13.01 -5.20
N LYS A 154 -8.20 12.27 -5.41
CA LYS A 154 -6.97 12.76 -6.03
C LYS A 154 -6.36 11.69 -6.91
N ILE A 155 -5.76 12.11 -8.01
CA ILE A 155 -4.95 11.26 -8.89
C ILE A 155 -3.67 12.04 -9.19
N GLN A 156 -2.51 11.42 -8.96
CA GLN A 156 -1.20 11.98 -9.24
C GLN A 156 -0.35 11.00 -10.01
N PRO A 157 -0.12 11.22 -11.31
CA PRO A 157 0.88 10.47 -12.06
C PRO A 157 2.29 10.88 -11.62
N VAL A 158 3.22 9.93 -11.64
CA VAL A 158 4.65 10.12 -11.35
C VAL A 158 5.47 9.43 -12.45
N GLU A 159 6.33 10.17 -13.12
CA GLU A 159 7.16 9.65 -14.21
C GLU A 159 8.37 8.89 -13.65
N MET A 160 8.16 7.62 -13.30
CA MET A 160 9.21 6.75 -12.76
C MET A 160 10.23 6.32 -13.83
N PHE A 161 9.76 6.12 -15.05
CA PHE A 161 10.51 5.55 -16.18
C PHE A 161 10.53 6.53 -17.34
N ALA A 162 11.38 7.57 -17.25
CA ALA A 162 11.52 8.59 -18.30
C ALA A 162 11.72 7.96 -19.69
N PHE A 163 11.11 8.57 -20.71
CA PHE A 163 11.13 8.13 -22.11
C PHE A 163 10.48 6.77 -22.40
N THR A 164 9.62 6.29 -21.51
CA THR A 164 8.80 5.08 -21.74
C THR A 164 7.31 5.44 -21.64
N GLU A 165 6.43 4.50 -22.04
CA GLU A 165 4.98 4.63 -21.84
C GLU A 165 4.52 4.27 -20.42
N HIS A 166 5.44 3.86 -19.55
CA HIS A 166 5.13 3.42 -18.19
C HIS A 166 5.03 4.62 -17.24
N VAL A 167 3.95 4.67 -16.51
CA VAL A 167 3.69 5.70 -15.50
C VAL A 167 3.26 5.06 -14.19
N GLU A 168 3.83 5.52 -13.08
CA GLU A 168 3.30 5.22 -11.76
C GLU A 168 2.19 6.22 -11.43
N THR A 169 1.17 5.77 -10.73
CA THR A 169 0.05 6.65 -10.38
C THR A 169 -0.38 6.44 -8.94
N VAL A 170 -0.42 7.51 -8.17
CA VAL A 170 -0.98 7.51 -6.80
C VAL A 170 -2.41 8.01 -6.85
N VAL A 171 -3.33 7.24 -6.27
CA VAL A 171 -4.75 7.59 -6.19
C VAL A 171 -5.20 7.59 -4.74
N LEU A 172 -5.87 8.66 -4.33
CA LEU A 172 -6.59 8.70 -3.07
C LEU A 172 -8.08 8.42 -3.31
N LEU A 173 -8.58 7.40 -2.62
CA LEU A 173 -10.02 7.18 -2.48
C LEU A 173 -10.43 7.40 -1.02
N SER A 174 -11.65 7.91 -0.82
CA SER A 174 -12.27 7.97 0.51
C SER A 174 -13.76 7.68 0.42
N ARG A 175 -14.32 7.32 1.55
CA ARG A 175 -15.78 7.26 1.74
C ARG A 175 -16.34 8.60 2.13
#